data_203056189a3e973496c0ec5ef579309c
#
_entry.id   203056189a3e973496c0ec5ef579309c
#
_cell.length_a   1.000
_cell.length_b   1.000
_cell.length_c   1.000
_cell.angle_alpha   90.00
_cell.angle_beta   90.00
_cell.angle_gamma   90.00
#
_symmetry.space_group_name_H-M   'P 1'
#
loop_
_entity.id
_entity.type
_entity.pdbx_description
1 polymer ?
#
loop_
_entity_poly.entity_id
_entity_poly.type
_entity_poly.pdbx_seq_one_letter_code
_entity_poly.pdbx_strand_id
1 'polypeptide(L)'
;MIAEGLTASSVGQKNVIAMGHAMVDVYVQEDSICDIYVRHDSKVNLHVGDRAFVYVTMRDNGKLEIKSKGQGAKIKSSVFSGTIDKVELIDTIHYK
;
A
#
# COMPACT_ATOMS: atom_id res chain seq x y z
N MET A 1 -9.38 7.99 -0.21
CA MET A 1 -8.67 8.88 -1.13
C MET A 1 -8.44 8.19 -2.47
N ILE A 2 -8.67 8.87 -3.54
CA ILE A 2 -8.38 8.36 -4.89
C ILE A 2 -7.28 9.24 -5.48
N ALA A 3 -6.17 8.61 -5.88
CA ALA A 3 -5.06 9.28 -6.56
C ALA A 3 -4.98 8.75 -7.98
N GLU A 4 -5.09 9.63 -8.95
CA GLU A 4 -5.06 9.27 -10.37
C GLU A 4 -4.10 10.19 -11.13
N GLY A 5 -3.08 9.59 -11.73
CA GLY A 5 -2.18 10.28 -12.67
C GLY A 5 -1.25 11.32 -12.06
N LEU A 6 -1.20 11.49 -10.75
CA LEU A 6 -0.43 12.53 -10.09
C LEU A 6 0.37 11.98 -8.92
N THR A 7 1.39 12.74 -8.52
CA THR A 7 2.08 12.47 -7.27
C THR A 7 1.24 13.02 -6.12
N ALA A 8 1.00 12.19 -5.12
CA ALA A 8 0.17 12.55 -4.00
C ALA A 8 0.74 11.99 -2.70
N SER A 9 0.25 12.51 -1.58
CA SER A 9 0.60 12.02 -0.26
C SER A 9 -0.68 11.81 0.54
N SER A 10 -0.74 10.71 1.28
CA SER A 10 -1.91 10.35 2.09
C SER A 10 -1.47 10.10 3.53
N VAL A 11 -2.10 10.80 4.47
CA VAL A 11 -1.84 10.62 5.90
C VAL A 11 -3.18 10.41 6.61
N GLY A 12 -3.27 9.32 7.37
CA GLY A 12 -4.46 9.07 8.17
C GLY A 12 -5.70 8.66 7.41
N GLN A 13 -5.59 8.34 6.13
CA GLN A 13 -6.72 7.86 5.34
C GLN A 13 -6.98 6.38 5.62
N LYS A 14 -8.26 5.99 5.66
CA LYS A 14 -8.65 4.59 5.87
C LYS A 14 -8.67 3.80 4.57
N ASN A 15 -8.87 4.47 3.46
CA ASN A 15 -8.91 3.86 2.13
C ASN A 15 -8.11 4.72 1.16
N VAL A 16 -7.24 4.06 0.39
CA VAL A 16 -6.45 4.71 -0.66
C VAL A 16 -6.57 3.91 -1.93
N ILE A 17 -6.92 4.57 -3.03
CA ILE A 17 -6.92 3.95 -4.35
C ILE A 17 -5.90 4.71 -5.21
N ALA A 18 -4.86 4.01 -5.64
CA ALA A 18 -3.86 4.55 -6.55
C ALA A 18 -4.10 3.96 -7.94
N MET A 19 -4.28 4.82 -8.94
CA MET A 19 -4.63 4.38 -10.29
C MET A 19 -4.02 5.31 -11.34
N GLY A 20 -4.09 4.89 -12.61
CA GLY A 20 -3.44 5.60 -13.70
C GLY A 20 -1.94 5.49 -13.59
N HIS A 21 -1.25 6.62 -13.56
CA HIS A 21 0.21 6.68 -13.36
C HIS A 21 0.55 7.37 -12.03
N ALA A 22 -0.31 7.24 -11.04
CA ALA A 22 -0.12 7.93 -9.77
C ALA A 22 1.12 7.40 -9.03
N MET A 23 1.79 8.29 -8.31
CA MET A 23 2.78 7.95 -7.30
C MET A 23 2.27 8.47 -5.97
N VAL A 24 2.05 7.58 -5.02
CA VAL A 24 1.44 7.95 -3.74
C VAL A 24 2.33 7.50 -2.58
N ASP A 25 2.69 8.45 -1.73
CA ASP A 25 3.27 8.13 -0.43
C ASP A 25 2.13 7.98 0.56
N VAL A 26 1.98 6.78 1.11
CA VAL A 26 0.90 6.48 2.06
C VAL A 26 1.49 6.30 3.45
N TYR A 27 1.04 7.14 4.37
CA TYR A 27 1.45 7.08 5.77
C TYR A 27 0.29 6.55 6.60
N VAL A 28 0.46 5.35 7.13
CA VAL A 28 -0.53 4.73 8.02
C VAL A 28 -0.08 4.98 9.45
N GLN A 29 -0.89 5.72 10.19
CA GLN A 29 -0.54 6.13 11.55
C GLN A 29 -0.62 4.96 12.53
N GLU A 30 -0.01 5.14 13.71
CA GLU A 30 -0.04 4.15 14.78
C GLU A 30 -1.48 3.71 15.08
N ASP A 31 -1.65 2.42 15.32
CA ASP A 31 -2.92 1.81 15.72
C ASP A 31 -4.06 2.00 14.72
N SER A 32 -3.75 2.41 13.49
CA SER A 32 -4.73 2.65 12.43
C SER A 32 -4.88 1.46 11.51
N ILE A 33 -5.99 1.43 10.76
CA ILE A 33 -6.29 0.44 9.74
C ILE A 33 -6.41 1.17 8.40
N CYS A 34 -5.78 0.63 7.36
CA CYS A 34 -5.85 1.23 6.02
C CYS A 34 -5.99 0.15 4.96
N ASP A 35 -6.95 0.34 4.05
CA ASP A 35 -7.09 -0.47 2.85
C ASP A 35 -6.51 0.28 1.67
N ILE A 36 -5.61 -0.34 0.94
CA ILE A 36 -4.93 0.26 -0.21
C ILE A 36 -5.21 -0.59 -1.45
N TYR A 37 -5.60 0.06 -2.51
CA TYR A 37 -5.83 -0.57 -3.80
C TYR A 37 -4.87 0.05 -4.82
N VAL A 38 -3.98 -0.78 -5.40
CA VAL A 38 -2.98 -0.34 -6.36
C VAL A 38 -3.33 -0.91 -7.72
N ARG A 39 -3.60 -0.04 -8.69
CA ARG A 39 -4.03 -0.41 -10.05
C ARG A 39 -3.21 0.28 -11.12
N HIS A 40 -3.36 -0.20 -12.36
CA HIS A 40 -2.75 0.38 -13.57
C HIS A 40 -1.23 0.44 -13.40
N ASP A 41 -0.60 1.55 -13.79
CA ASP A 41 0.84 1.74 -13.66
C ASP A 41 1.19 2.59 -12.43
N SER A 42 0.35 2.56 -11.42
CA SER A 42 0.58 3.37 -10.22
C SER A 42 1.62 2.73 -9.30
N LYS A 43 2.20 3.57 -8.44
CA LYS A 43 3.16 3.13 -7.44
C LYS A 43 2.77 3.68 -6.07
N VAL A 44 2.82 2.82 -5.06
CA VAL A 44 2.59 3.21 -3.67
C VAL A 44 3.87 2.99 -2.89
N ASN A 45 4.32 4.06 -2.21
CA ASN A 45 5.38 3.98 -1.21
C ASN A 45 4.69 3.96 0.16
N LEU A 46 4.84 2.86 0.88
CA LEU A 46 4.07 2.60 2.09
C LEU A 46 4.92 2.79 3.34
N HIS A 47 4.43 3.63 4.24
CA HIS A 47 5.03 3.86 5.55
C HIS A 47 4.02 3.43 6.61
N VAL A 48 4.33 2.40 7.37
CA VAL A 48 3.40 1.80 8.33
C VAL A 48 3.86 2.09 9.75
N GLY A 49 2.98 2.73 10.50
CA GLY A 49 3.24 3.07 11.90
C GLY A 49 3.10 1.84 12.83
N ASP A 50 3.46 2.04 14.10
CA ASP A 50 3.43 0.96 15.09
C ASP A 50 2.01 0.42 15.28
N ARG A 51 1.88 -0.89 15.34
CA ARG A 51 0.62 -1.61 15.57
C ARG A 51 -0.47 -1.31 14.55
N ALA A 52 -0.12 -0.72 13.42
CA ALA A 52 -1.07 -0.46 12.35
C ALA A 52 -1.36 -1.76 11.57
N PHE A 53 -2.52 -1.80 10.94
CA PHE A 53 -2.93 -2.92 10.09
C PHE A 53 -3.21 -2.40 8.69
N VAL A 54 -2.55 -3.00 7.69
CA VAL A 54 -2.69 -2.57 6.29
C VAL A 54 -3.07 -3.77 5.43
N TYR A 55 -4.07 -3.57 4.58
CA TYR A 55 -4.45 -4.53 3.56
C TYR A 55 -4.23 -3.90 2.18
N VAL A 56 -3.43 -4.56 1.34
CA VAL A 56 -3.10 -4.06 0.00
C VAL A 56 -3.61 -5.01 -1.06
N THR A 57 -4.37 -4.49 -2.03
CA THR A 57 -4.78 -5.25 -3.20
C THR A 57 -4.02 -4.72 -4.40
N MET A 58 -3.32 -5.62 -5.12
CA MET A 58 -2.47 -5.27 -6.26
C MET A 58 -3.08 -5.81 -7.54
N ARG A 59 -3.18 -4.97 -8.56
CA ARG A 59 -3.64 -5.35 -9.90
C ARG A 59 -2.80 -4.69 -10.98
N ASP A 60 -2.91 -5.21 -12.20
CA ASP A 60 -2.29 -4.66 -13.40
C ASP A 60 -0.76 -4.58 -13.23
N ASN A 61 -0.16 -3.45 -13.54
CA ASN A 61 1.28 -3.22 -13.39
C ASN A 61 1.59 -2.41 -12.12
N GLY A 62 0.71 -2.48 -11.13
CA GLY A 62 0.88 -1.75 -9.88
C GLY A 62 2.19 -2.12 -9.18
N LYS A 63 2.76 -1.16 -8.48
CA LYS A 63 4.00 -1.34 -7.73
C LYS A 63 3.79 -0.91 -6.29
N LEU A 64 4.32 -1.71 -5.38
CA LEU A 64 4.30 -1.41 -3.96
C LEU A 64 5.71 -1.49 -3.41
N GLU A 65 6.14 -0.45 -2.73
CA GLU A 65 7.41 -0.50 -2.00
C GLU A 65 7.12 -0.18 -0.53
N ILE A 66 7.55 -1.06 0.37
CA ILE A 66 7.40 -0.83 1.80
C ILE A 66 8.62 -0.09 2.29
N LYS A 67 8.43 1.17 2.67
CA LYS A 67 9.53 2.04 3.11
C LYS A 67 9.86 1.85 4.58
N SER A 68 8.83 1.62 5.40
CA SER A 68 9.02 1.40 6.83
C SER A 68 7.85 0.59 7.37
N LYS A 69 8.11 -0.18 8.42
CA LYS A 69 7.11 -0.98 9.10
C LYS A 69 7.36 -0.89 10.60
N GLY A 70 6.40 -0.32 11.30
CA GLY A 70 6.48 -0.15 12.74
C GLY A 70 6.39 -1.45 13.51
N GLN A 71 6.70 -1.37 14.79
CA GLN A 71 6.69 -2.52 15.68
C GLN A 71 5.26 -3.00 15.92
N GLY A 72 5.03 -4.30 15.76
CA GLY A 72 3.70 -4.89 15.91
C GLY A 72 2.75 -4.61 14.76
N ALA A 73 3.20 -3.95 13.70
CA ALA A 73 2.38 -3.71 12.53
C ALA A 73 2.17 -4.98 11.73
N LYS A 74 1.04 -5.07 11.02
CA LYS A 74 0.69 -6.20 10.16
C LYS A 74 0.33 -5.71 8.77
N ILE A 75 0.88 -6.37 7.76
CA ILE A 75 0.59 -6.05 6.37
C ILE A 75 0.11 -7.33 5.69
N LYS A 76 -1.09 -7.28 5.11
CA LYS A 76 -1.63 -8.37 4.28
C LYS A 76 -1.78 -7.87 2.85
N SER A 77 -1.50 -8.74 1.90
CA SER A 77 -1.62 -8.38 0.49
C SER A 77 -2.32 -9.48 -0.30
N SER A 78 -3.23 -9.07 -1.19
CA SER A 78 -3.79 -9.92 -2.24
C SER A 78 -3.21 -9.44 -3.57
N VAL A 79 -2.48 -10.29 -4.27
CA VAL A 79 -1.76 -9.94 -5.48
C VAL A 79 -2.37 -10.68 -6.66
N PHE A 80 -3.07 -9.96 -7.53
CA PHE A 80 -3.53 -10.48 -8.83
C PHE A 80 -2.39 -10.37 -9.84
N SER A 81 -1.68 -9.25 -9.80
CA SER A 81 -0.51 -8.97 -10.62
C SER A 81 0.20 -7.77 -10.04
N GLY A 82 1.36 -7.41 -10.60
CA GLY A 82 2.15 -6.28 -10.13
C GLY A 82 3.40 -6.72 -9.40
N THR A 83 4.13 -5.76 -8.87
CA THR A 83 5.45 -5.96 -8.25
C THR A 83 5.47 -5.40 -6.84
N ILE A 84 6.07 -6.14 -5.91
CA ILE A 84 6.24 -5.69 -4.53
C ILE A 84 7.72 -5.71 -4.19
N ASP A 85 8.25 -4.55 -3.76
CA ASP A 85 9.58 -4.45 -3.18
C ASP A 85 9.47 -4.63 -1.68
N LYS A 86 10.47 -5.32 -1.10
CA LYS A 86 10.52 -5.63 0.32
C LYS A 86 9.39 -6.56 0.75
N VAL A 87 9.11 -7.54 -0.08
CA VAL A 87 8.06 -8.54 0.15
C VAL A 87 8.21 -9.25 1.49
N GLU A 88 9.42 -9.35 2.02
CA GLU A 88 9.71 -9.97 3.31
C GLU A 88 9.07 -9.23 4.49
N LEU A 89 8.66 -7.99 4.30
CA LEU A 89 7.97 -7.21 5.33
C LEU A 89 6.47 -7.46 5.36
N ILE A 90 5.95 -8.21 4.39
CA ILE A 90 4.53 -8.53 4.34
C ILE A 90 4.27 -9.82 5.11
N ASP A 91 3.32 -9.77 6.04
CA ASP A 91 3.02 -10.90 6.92
C ASP A 91 2.25 -12.01 6.22
N THR A 92 1.33 -11.64 5.33
CA THR A 92 0.51 -12.59 4.59
C THR A 92 0.34 -12.13 3.15
N ILE A 93 0.66 -13.00 2.20
CA ILE A 93 0.45 -12.73 0.77
C ILE A 93 -0.42 -13.84 0.18
N HIS A 94 -1.46 -13.43 -0.54
CA HIS A 94 -2.27 -14.31 -1.36
C HIS A 94 -2.08 -13.94 -2.83
N TYR A 95 -1.57 -14.86 -3.61
CA TYR A 95 -1.47 -14.69 -5.06
C TYR A 95 -2.75 -15.24 -5.68
N LYS A 96 -3.39 -14.42 -6.45
CA LYS A 96 -4.69 -14.73 -7.06
C LYS A 96 -4.59 -15.08 -8.53
#